data_0cb07e09c7d589e9bc7976c21eddef12
#
_entry.id   0cb07e09c7d589e9bc7976c21eddef12
#
_cell.length_a   1.000
_cell.length_b   1.000
_cell.length_c   1.000
_cell.angle_alpha   90.00
_cell.angle_beta   90.00
_cell.angle_gamma   90.00
#
_symmetry.space_group_name_H-M   'P 1'
#
loop_
_entity.id
_entity.type
_entity.pdbx_description
1 polymer ?
#
loop_
_entity_poly.entity_id
_entity_poly.type
_entity_poly.pdbx_seq_one_letter_code
_entity_poly.pdbx_strand_id
1 'polypeptide(L)'
;MKDLVLPKIETEAVTRNYGRFSIGPLESGYGITLGNALRRMLLSSIPGAAVTSVRVSGVHHEFSVIPHVREDMIAFILNLKKLRVKMFSDEPARLHAELKGEGMLAAGDLECPPHVEIVNPDLALLTADSNEASLDIEIVVERGRGYSPSEERGNLPIGEIPVDAVFSPVVSANYIVERARVAKMTNYDRLILEVKTDGTVSPHDALREAARILVEHFTLIAGVMEVQPVEEVEVGTGIPAHLYEVPIEELELSVRAYNCLKRAGITQVGEILERLRKGESEILAIRNFGQKSLDELLAKLQEKGFLEVLEGLVGAKHPEAVEISAEVSDEFEKSEPVELATKEEPVS
;
A
#
# COMPACT_ATOMS: atom_id res chain seq x y z
N MET A 1 9.87 34.19 24.02
CA MET A 1 9.31 33.13 23.16
C MET A 1 7.82 33.11 23.43
N LYS A 2 6.96 33.31 22.42
CA LYS A 2 5.52 33.09 22.60
C LYS A 2 5.34 31.59 22.83
N ASP A 3 4.68 31.19 23.90
CA ASP A 3 4.31 29.81 24.13
C ASP A 3 3.47 29.35 22.92
N LEU A 4 4.07 28.54 22.07
CA LEU A 4 3.43 27.97 20.88
C LEU A 4 2.40 26.97 21.39
N VAL A 5 1.15 27.34 21.39
CA VAL A 5 0.07 26.43 21.75
C VAL A 5 -0.10 25.47 20.58
N LEU A 6 0.34 24.23 20.75
CA LEU A 6 0.22 23.19 19.71
C LEU A 6 -1.27 22.86 19.51
N PRO A 7 -1.76 22.86 18.26
CA PRO A 7 -3.11 22.47 17.95
C PRO A 7 -3.35 20.99 18.28
N LYS A 8 -4.53 20.68 18.79
CA LYS A 8 -5.00 19.32 19.03
C LYS A 8 -6.11 19.00 18.06
N ILE A 9 -6.18 17.72 17.68
CA ILE A 9 -7.27 17.20 16.88
C ILE A 9 -8.18 16.42 17.82
N GLU A 10 -9.42 16.87 17.95
CA GLU A 10 -10.46 16.24 18.73
C GLU A 10 -11.53 15.68 17.79
N THR A 11 -11.94 14.47 18.01
CA THR A 11 -13.00 13.83 17.25
C THR A 11 -14.32 14.06 17.96
N GLU A 12 -15.20 14.91 17.42
CA GLU A 12 -16.50 15.23 18.03
C GLU A 12 -17.54 14.15 17.75
N ALA A 13 -17.56 13.61 16.52
CA ALA A 13 -18.46 12.54 16.13
C ALA A 13 -17.82 11.69 15.02
N VAL A 14 -17.93 10.37 15.15
CA VAL A 14 -17.48 9.41 14.12
C VAL A 14 -18.49 8.28 14.00
N THR A 15 -18.91 8.03 12.75
CA THR A 15 -19.59 6.83 12.33
C THR A 15 -18.77 6.13 11.25
N ARG A 16 -19.23 4.98 10.73
CA ARG A 16 -18.54 4.28 9.64
C ARG A 16 -18.23 5.19 8.45
N ASN A 17 -19.16 6.09 8.09
CA ASN A 17 -19.11 6.88 6.86
C ASN A 17 -19.13 8.39 7.11
N TYR A 18 -19.13 8.84 8.35
CA TYR A 18 -19.16 10.26 8.69
C TYR A 18 -18.21 10.55 9.84
N GLY A 19 -17.43 11.62 9.71
CA GLY A 19 -16.55 12.12 10.77
C GLY A 19 -16.65 13.65 10.90
N ARG A 20 -16.67 14.13 12.15
CA ARG A 20 -16.56 15.54 12.51
C ARG A 20 -15.36 15.72 13.42
N PHE A 21 -14.42 16.53 12.96
CA PHE A 21 -13.13 16.77 13.59
C PHE A 21 -12.99 18.23 13.96
N SER A 22 -12.58 18.49 15.20
CA SER A 22 -12.26 19.82 15.71
C SER A 22 -10.75 19.95 15.84
N ILE A 23 -10.16 20.92 15.17
CA ILE A 23 -8.71 21.15 15.11
C ILE A 23 -8.43 22.55 15.68
N GLY A 24 -7.73 22.63 16.78
CA GLY A 24 -7.43 23.91 17.41
C GLY A 24 -6.65 23.79 18.73
N PRO A 25 -6.22 24.93 19.28
CA PRO A 25 -6.33 26.29 18.74
C PRO A 25 -5.31 26.54 17.62
N LEU A 26 -5.74 27.26 16.57
CA LEU A 26 -4.91 27.68 15.45
C LEU A 26 -4.69 29.20 15.52
N GLU A 27 -3.57 29.69 15.01
CA GLU A 27 -3.40 31.15 14.85
C GLU A 27 -4.43 31.72 13.89
N SER A 28 -4.78 33.02 14.07
CA SER A 28 -5.80 33.68 13.26
C SER A 28 -5.49 33.60 11.76
N GLY A 29 -6.47 33.14 10.98
CA GLY A 29 -6.37 32.91 9.52
C GLY A 29 -5.95 31.50 9.10
N TYR A 30 -5.26 30.72 9.97
CA TYR A 30 -4.85 29.37 9.65
C TYR A 30 -6.04 28.41 9.53
N GLY A 31 -7.14 28.68 10.24
CA GLY A 31 -8.34 27.86 10.10
C GLY A 31 -8.87 27.82 8.67
N ILE A 32 -8.92 28.94 7.97
CA ILE A 32 -9.37 29.01 6.57
C ILE A 32 -8.36 28.34 5.64
N THR A 33 -7.06 28.61 5.82
CA THR A 33 -6.00 28.07 4.97
C THR A 33 -5.96 26.53 5.03
N LEU A 34 -5.92 25.98 6.25
CA LEU A 34 -5.88 24.53 6.44
C LEU A 34 -7.20 23.88 6.06
N GLY A 35 -8.34 24.48 6.42
CA GLY A 35 -9.65 23.94 6.10
C GLY A 35 -9.89 23.83 4.60
N ASN A 36 -9.53 24.87 3.82
CA ASN A 36 -9.67 24.83 2.37
C ASN A 36 -8.69 23.85 1.71
N ALA A 37 -7.44 23.83 2.18
CA ALA A 37 -6.44 22.89 1.65
C ALA A 37 -6.86 21.44 1.90
N LEU A 38 -7.23 21.07 3.12
CA LEU A 38 -7.69 19.72 3.47
C LEU A 38 -8.96 19.34 2.71
N ARG A 39 -9.95 20.26 2.64
CA ARG A 39 -11.18 20.01 1.88
C ARG A 39 -10.88 19.67 0.42
N ARG A 40 -10.01 20.43 -0.22
CA ARG A 40 -9.63 20.19 -1.63
C ARG A 40 -8.95 18.84 -1.81
N MET A 41 -7.99 18.49 -0.94
CA MET A 41 -7.30 17.20 -1.01
C MET A 41 -8.26 16.04 -0.76
N LEU A 42 -9.15 16.16 0.21
CA LEU A 42 -10.17 15.15 0.50
C LEU A 42 -11.05 14.85 -0.71
N LEU A 43 -11.46 15.86 -1.48
CA LEU A 43 -12.38 15.70 -2.60
C LEU A 43 -11.70 15.21 -3.90
N SER A 44 -10.40 15.53 -4.10
CA SER A 44 -9.74 15.33 -5.39
C SER A 44 -8.60 14.31 -5.39
N SER A 45 -7.94 14.09 -4.24
CA SER A 45 -6.62 13.46 -4.25
C SER A 45 -6.55 12.13 -3.52
N ILE A 46 -7.57 11.77 -2.75
CA ILE A 46 -7.63 10.48 -2.07
C ILE A 46 -7.81 9.37 -3.11
N PRO A 47 -6.93 8.35 -3.11
CA PRO A 47 -7.07 7.21 -4.00
C PRO A 47 -8.26 6.33 -3.60
N GLY A 48 -8.91 5.75 -4.59
CA GLY A 48 -9.99 4.79 -4.40
C GLY A 48 -10.06 3.82 -5.55
N ALA A 49 -11.06 2.95 -5.56
CA ALA A 49 -11.31 1.99 -6.60
C ALA A 49 -12.70 2.18 -7.21
N ALA A 50 -12.83 1.97 -8.52
CA ALA A 50 -14.10 2.09 -9.22
C ALA A 50 -14.13 1.15 -10.42
N VAL A 51 -15.35 0.86 -10.89
CA VAL A 51 -15.58 0.14 -12.15
C VAL A 51 -15.16 1.04 -13.31
N THR A 52 -14.35 0.49 -14.21
CA THR A 52 -13.81 1.19 -15.39
C THR A 52 -14.39 0.71 -16.69
N SER A 53 -14.71 -0.56 -16.79
CA SER A 53 -15.37 -1.14 -17.95
C SER A 53 -16.20 -2.36 -17.56
N VAL A 54 -17.12 -2.73 -18.43
CA VAL A 54 -17.99 -3.90 -18.28
C VAL A 54 -18.19 -4.59 -19.62
N ARG A 55 -18.23 -5.93 -19.58
CA ARG A 55 -18.59 -6.77 -20.71
C ARG A 55 -19.76 -7.67 -20.32
N VAL A 56 -20.77 -7.72 -21.16
CA VAL A 56 -21.94 -8.60 -21.01
C VAL A 56 -22.06 -9.44 -22.26
N SER A 57 -22.26 -10.74 -22.11
CA SER A 57 -22.44 -11.66 -23.26
C SER A 57 -23.62 -11.25 -24.13
N GLY A 58 -23.39 -11.15 -25.44
CA GLY A 58 -24.44 -10.75 -26.41
C GLY A 58 -24.74 -9.25 -26.48
N VAL A 59 -24.02 -8.40 -25.72
CA VAL A 59 -24.18 -6.94 -25.76
C VAL A 59 -22.91 -6.30 -26.34
N HIS A 60 -23.06 -5.37 -27.29
CA HIS A 60 -21.92 -4.78 -27.99
C HIS A 60 -21.78 -3.27 -27.81
N HIS A 61 -22.79 -2.58 -27.31
CA HIS A 61 -22.78 -1.14 -27.07
C HIS A 61 -23.71 -0.75 -25.92
N GLU A 62 -23.49 0.39 -25.35
CA GLU A 62 -24.20 0.91 -24.17
C GLU A 62 -25.70 1.14 -24.35
N PHE A 63 -26.16 1.31 -25.58
CA PHE A 63 -27.59 1.50 -25.89
C PHE A 63 -28.30 0.18 -26.20
N SER A 64 -27.68 -0.95 -25.96
CA SER A 64 -28.28 -2.28 -26.19
C SER A 64 -29.22 -2.66 -25.05
N VAL A 65 -30.25 -3.44 -25.44
CA VAL A 65 -31.09 -4.15 -24.47
C VAL A 65 -30.39 -5.44 -24.09
N ILE A 66 -30.38 -5.75 -22.80
CA ILE A 66 -29.85 -7.01 -22.27
C ILE A 66 -30.99 -8.06 -22.41
N PRO A 67 -30.80 -9.19 -23.12
CA PRO A 67 -31.86 -10.17 -23.30
C PRO A 67 -32.36 -10.76 -22.00
N HIS A 68 -33.68 -10.87 -21.82
CA HIS A 68 -34.34 -11.47 -20.66
C HIS A 68 -34.04 -10.78 -19.31
N VAL A 69 -33.65 -9.50 -19.35
CA VAL A 69 -33.36 -8.67 -18.16
C VAL A 69 -34.23 -7.42 -18.20
N ARG A 70 -34.67 -7.01 -17.05
CA ARG A 70 -35.55 -5.86 -16.87
C ARG A 70 -34.84 -4.54 -17.16
N GLU A 71 -33.57 -4.44 -16.71
CA GLU A 71 -32.72 -3.29 -16.89
C GLU A 71 -32.07 -3.30 -18.27
N ASP A 72 -31.99 -2.16 -18.93
CA ASP A 72 -31.15 -1.96 -20.10
C ASP A 72 -29.68 -1.77 -19.70
N MET A 73 -28.77 -1.72 -20.68
CA MET A 73 -27.34 -1.58 -20.41
C MET A 73 -27.01 -0.26 -19.71
N ILE A 74 -27.75 0.83 -20.00
CA ILE A 74 -27.55 2.13 -19.35
C ILE A 74 -27.93 2.05 -17.88
N ALA A 75 -29.07 1.45 -17.54
CA ALA A 75 -29.49 1.26 -16.14
C ALA A 75 -28.50 0.38 -15.37
N PHE A 76 -27.97 -0.67 -16.02
CA PHE A 76 -26.94 -1.50 -15.45
C PHE A 76 -25.64 -0.71 -15.15
N ILE A 77 -25.15 0.07 -16.11
CA ILE A 77 -23.99 0.95 -15.91
C ILE A 77 -24.23 1.90 -14.73
N LEU A 78 -25.43 2.50 -14.63
CA LEU A 78 -25.77 3.38 -13.51
C LEU A 78 -25.80 2.65 -12.15
N ASN A 79 -26.15 1.37 -12.14
CA ASN A 79 -26.06 0.55 -10.94
C ASN A 79 -24.60 0.18 -10.62
N LEU A 80 -23.78 -0.15 -11.62
CA LEU A 80 -22.35 -0.38 -11.45
C LEU A 80 -21.60 0.83 -10.88
N LYS A 81 -22.00 2.06 -11.27
CA LYS A 81 -21.43 3.31 -10.68
C LYS A 81 -21.70 3.45 -9.17
N LYS A 82 -22.71 2.74 -8.63
CA LYS A 82 -23.01 2.70 -7.19
C LYS A 82 -22.22 1.61 -6.45
N LEU A 83 -21.55 0.71 -7.17
CA LEU A 83 -20.75 -0.35 -6.58
C LEU A 83 -19.56 0.26 -5.82
N ARG A 84 -19.37 -0.17 -4.57
CA ARG A 84 -18.28 0.28 -3.71
C ARG A 84 -17.29 -0.85 -3.48
N VAL A 85 -16.09 -0.64 -3.99
CA VAL A 85 -15.05 -1.67 -4.04
C VAL A 85 -13.80 -1.15 -3.33
N LYS A 86 -13.17 -2.02 -2.56
CA LYS A 86 -11.88 -1.77 -1.94
C LYS A 86 -10.85 -2.70 -2.58
N MET A 87 -9.78 -2.12 -3.09
CA MET A 87 -8.67 -2.86 -3.71
C MET A 87 -7.42 -2.74 -2.84
N PHE A 88 -6.72 -3.87 -2.67
CA PHE A 88 -5.47 -3.97 -1.92
C PHE A 88 -4.25 -4.06 -2.83
N SER A 89 -4.44 -4.11 -4.16
CA SER A 89 -3.41 -4.09 -5.19
C SER A 89 -3.64 -2.89 -6.13
N ASP A 90 -2.58 -2.43 -6.79
CA ASP A 90 -2.67 -1.41 -7.84
C ASP A 90 -2.97 -2.02 -9.23
N GLU A 91 -2.91 -3.35 -9.36
CA GLU A 91 -3.22 -4.03 -10.62
C GLU A 91 -4.73 -4.06 -10.88
N PRO A 92 -5.17 -3.87 -12.15
CA PRO A 92 -6.57 -4.01 -12.53
C PRO A 92 -7.14 -5.38 -12.15
N ALA A 93 -8.33 -5.40 -11.60
CA ALA A 93 -9.02 -6.62 -11.20
C ALA A 93 -10.25 -6.89 -12.07
N ARG A 94 -10.51 -8.15 -12.37
CA ARG A 94 -11.70 -8.59 -13.07
C ARG A 94 -12.63 -9.31 -12.13
N LEU A 95 -13.86 -8.83 -12.04
CA LEU A 95 -14.95 -9.46 -11.31
C LEU A 95 -15.80 -10.21 -12.33
N HIS A 96 -16.25 -11.39 -11.96
CA HIS A 96 -17.05 -12.24 -12.82
C HIS A 96 -18.39 -12.56 -12.18
N ALA A 97 -19.44 -12.63 -12.98
CA ALA A 97 -20.73 -13.13 -12.54
C ALA A 97 -21.45 -13.88 -13.67
N GLU A 98 -22.08 -14.98 -13.30
CA GLU A 98 -22.94 -15.75 -14.17
C GLU A 98 -24.37 -15.69 -13.65
N LEU A 99 -25.32 -15.20 -14.47
CA LEU A 99 -26.74 -15.17 -14.12
C LEU A 99 -27.49 -16.17 -14.99
N LYS A 100 -28.07 -17.20 -14.38
CA LYS A 100 -28.86 -18.24 -15.05
C LYS A 100 -30.26 -18.29 -14.47
N GLY A 101 -31.27 -18.20 -15.37
CA GLY A 101 -32.68 -18.26 -15.01
C GLY A 101 -33.20 -16.95 -14.41
N GLU A 102 -34.43 -17.01 -13.87
CA GLU A 102 -35.10 -15.88 -13.23
C GLU A 102 -34.46 -15.59 -11.87
N GLY A 103 -34.11 -14.34 -11.62
CA GLY A 103 -33.49 -13.92 -10.36
C GLY A 103 -32.88 -12.54 -10.39
N MET A 104 -32.40 -12.08 -9.23
CA MET A 104 -31.71 -10.81 -9.07
C MET A 104 -30.21 -11.08 -8.84
N LEU A 105 -29.37 -10.41 -9.60
CA LEU A 105 -27.94 -10.38 -9.39
C LEU A 105 -27.63 -9.22 -8.45
N ALA A 106 -27.14 -9.53 -7.24
CA ALA A 106 -26.63 -8.55 -6.30
C ALA A 106 -25.11 -8.42 -6.43
N ALA A 107 -24.56 -7.33 -5.89
CA ALA A 107 -23.12 -7.12 -5.87
C ALA A 107 -22.36 -8.22 -5.10
N GLY A 108 -22.99 -8.82 -4.09
CA GLY A 108 -22.42 -9.94 -3.31
C GLY A 108 -22.27 -11.25 -4.09
N ASP A 109 -22.96 -11.39 -5.25
CA ASP A 109 -22.89 -12.58 -6.11
C ASP A 109 -21.70 -12.51 -7.08
N LEU A 110 -20.97 -11.39 -7.12
CA LEU A 110 -19.79 -11.23 -7.95
C LEU A 110 -18.61 -12.06 -7.41
N GLU A 111 -18.02 -12.87 -8.26
CA GLU A 111 -16.77 -13.56 -7.96
C GLU A 111 -15.60 -12.57 -7.99
N CYS A 112 -14.99 -12.35 -6.83
CA CYS A 112 -13.92 -11.38 -6.65
C CYS A 112 -12.57 -12.07 -6.44
N PRO A 113 -11.48 -11.54 -7.03
CA PRO A 113 -10.13 -11.95 -6.67
C PRO A 113 -9.83 -11.64 -5.20
N PRO A 114 -8.86 -12.33 -4.55
CA PRO A 114 -8.56 -12.17 -3.12
C PRO A 114 -8.15 -10.75 -2.68
N HIS A 115 -7.68 -9.94 -3.61
CA HIS A 115 -7.26 -8.55 -3.38
C HIS A 115 -8.37 -7.51 -3.58
N VAL A 116 -9.62 -7.95 -3.77
CA VAL A 116 -10.79 -7.09 -3.97
C VAL A 116 -11.88 -7.43 -2.98
N GLU A 117 -12.45 -6.42 -2.33
CA GLU A 117 -13.56 -6.55 -1.37
C GLU A 117 -14.72 -5.64 -1.78
N ILE A 118 -15.94 -6.16 -1.81
CA ILE A 118 -17.16 -5.39 -2.05
C ILE A 118 -17.72 -4.89 -0.73
N VAL A 119 -17.89 -3.57 -0.61
CA VAL A 119 -18.32 -2.91 0.62
C VAL A 119 -19.84 -2.87 0.77
N ASN A 120 -20.57 -2.93 -0.35
CA ASN A 120 -22.03 -2.89 -0.42
C ASN A 120 -22.62 -4.12 -1.16
N PRO A 121 -22.52 -5.33 -0.59
CA PRO A 121 -22.95 -6.57 -1.24
C PRO A 121 -24.44 -6.63 -1.55
N ASP A 122 -25.28 -5.88 -0.83
CA ASP A 122 -26.74 -5.87 -0.99
C ASP A 122 -27.21 -5.01 -2.19
N LEU A 123 -26.29 -4.41 -2.93
CA LEU A 123 -26.63 -3.58 -4.10
C LEU A 123 -27.18 -4.46 -5.23
N ALA A 124 -28.44 -4.23 -5.64
CA ALA A 124 -29.01 -4.87 -6.82
C ALA A 124 -28.35 -4.30 -8.08
N LEU A 125 -27.84 -5.17 -8.94
CA LEU A 125 -27.21 -4.83 -10.21
C LEU A 125 -28.14 -5.04 -11.39
N LEU A 126 -28.71 -6.24 -11.50
CA LEU A 126 -29.61 -6.67 -12.59
C LEU A 126 -30.73 -7.58 -12.06
N THR A 127 -31.87 -7.60 -12.78
CA THR A 127 -32.99 -8.49 -12.50
C THR A 127 -33.39 -9.25 -13.77
N ALA A 128 -33.22 -10.56 -13.78
CA ALA A 128 -33.69 -11.41 -14.87
C ALA A 128 -35.17 -11.78 -14.68
N ASP A 129 -35.95 -11.57 -15.71
CA ASP A 129 -37.42 -11.80 -15.72
C ASP A 129 -37.82 -13.13 -16.38
N SER A 130 -36.86 -13.94 -16.84
CA SER A 130 -37.08 -15.17 -17.56
C SER A 130 -36.15 -16.29 -17.15
N ASN A 131 -36.67 -17.52 -17.14
CA ASN A 131 -35.86 -18.72 -16.95
C ASN A 131 -34.90 -19.01 -18.13
N GLU A 132 -35.06 -18.33 -19.26
CA GLU A 132 -34.17 -18.42 -20.42
C GLU A 132 -32.96 -17.48 -20.32
N ALA A 133 -32.91 -16.64 -19.31
CA ALA A 133 -31.77 -15.75 -19.08
C ALA A 133 -30.50 -16.56 -18.84
N SER A 134 -29.47 -16.27 -19.62
CA SER A 134 -28.11 -16.80 -19.45
C SER A 134 -27.12 -15.72 -19.83
N LEU A 135 -26.58 -15.09 -18.82
CA LEU A 135 -25.64 -13.94 -18.96
C LEU A 135 -24.31 -14.28 -18.31
N ASP A 136 -23.28 -13.96 -19.02
CA ASP A 136 -21.90 -13.94 -18.53
C ASP A 136 -21.44 -12.48 -18.48
N ILE A 137 -21.04 -12.02 -17.31
CA ILE A 137 -20.74 -10.63 -17.01
C ILE A 137 -19.32 -10.54 -16.46
N GLU A 138 -18.51 -9.71 -17.09
CA GLU A 138 -17.16 -9.39 -16.63
C GLU A 138 -17.06 -7.89 -16.37
N ILE A 139 -16.62 -7.53 -15.17
CA ILE A 139 -16.51 -6.14 -14.70
C ILE A 139 -15.04 -5.88 -14.36
N VAL A 140 -14.45 -4.85 -14.95
CA VAL A 140 -13.10 -4.43 -14.65
C VAL A 140 -13.14 -3.33 -13.62
N VAL A 141 -12.34 -3.50 -12.57
CA VAL A 141 -12.17 -2.52 -11.49
C VAL A 141 -10.71 -2.10 -11.44
N GLU A 142 -10.48 -0.81 -11.32
CA GLU A 142 -9.15 -0.23 -11.23
C GLU A 142 -9.03 0.71 -10.04
N ARG A 143 -7.80 0.93 -9.62
CA ARG A 143 -7.47 1.94 -8.62
C ARG A 143 -7.07 3.24 -9.30
N GLY A 144 -7.56 4.36 -8.78
CA GLY A 144 -7.27 5.67 -9.36
C GLY A 144 -7.54 6.81 -8.39
N ARG A 145 -7.54 8.04 -8.92
CA ARG A 145 -7.81 9.27 -8.16
C ARG A 145 -8.78 10.16 -8.94
N GLY A 146 -9.68 10.82 -8.21
CA GLY A 146 -10.62 11.79 -8.78
C GLY A 146 -11.65 11.16 -9.71
N TYR A 147 -11.83 11.73 -10.90
CA TYR A 147 -12.81 11.31 -11.91
C TYR A 147 -12.10 11.04 -13.24
N SER A 148 -12.45 9.91 -13.86
CA SER A 148 -11.98 9.55 -15.19
C SER A 148 -13.18 9.26 -16.09
N PRO A 149 -13.43 10.11 -17.10
CA PRO A 149 -14.50 9.88 -18.05
C PRO A 149 -14.20 8.69 -18.95
N SER A 150 -15.24 8.02 -19.40
CA SER A 150 -15.16 6.86 -20.31
C SER A 150 -14.47 7.20 -21.65
N GLU A 151 -14.62 8.44 -22.12
CA GLU A 151 -14.03 8.93 -23.39
C GLU A 151 -12.49 8.96 -23.39
N GLU A 152 -11.86 9.11 -22.23
CA GLU A 152 -10.39 9.18 -22.08
C GLU A 152 -9.71 7.82 -22.09
N ARG A 153 -10.45 6.71 -22.06
CA ARG A 153 -9.89 5.36 -21.89
C ARG A 153 -9.39 4.68 -23.16
N GLY A 154 -9.41 5.37 -24.29
CA GLY A 154 -8.90 4.85 -25.55
C GLY A 154 -9.72 3.68 -26.10
N ASN A 155 -9.08 2.85 -26.95
CA ASN A 155 -9.74 1.73 -27.60
C ASN A 155 -9.75 0.50 -26.69
N LEU A 156 -10.91 0.16 -26.14
CA LEU A 156 -11.13 -1.09 -25.43
C LEU A 156 -11.34 -2.26 -26.41
N PRO A 157 -11.16 -3.51 -25.98
CA PRO A 157 -11.49 -4.69 -26.76
C PRO A 157 -12.96 -4.68 -27.22
N ILE A 158 -13.26 -5.33 -28.34
CA ILE A 158 -14.63 -5.41 -28.89
C ILE A 158 -15.55 -6.08 -27.87
N GLY A 159 -16.69 -5.42 -27.56
CA GLY A 159 -17.68 -5.90 -26.60
C GLY A 159 -17.43 -5.45 -25.17
N GLU A 160 -16.33 -4.76 -24.89
CA GLU A 160 -16.09 -4.13 -23.61
C GLU A 160 -16.57 -2.67 -23.65
N ILE A 161 -17.47 -2.32 -22.73
CA ILE A 161 -18.14 -1.02 -22.67
C ILE A 161 -17.51 -0.20 -21.58
N PRO A 162 -16.94 0.99 -21.87
CA PRO A 162 -16.35 1.85 -20.87
C PRO A 162 -17.38 2.44 -19.92
N VAL A 163 -17.02 2.58 -18.66
CA VAL A 163 -17.84 3.18 -17.61
C VAL A 163 -17.08 4.35 -17.00
N ASP A 164 -17.74 5.50 -16.83
CA ASP A 164 -17.13 6.62 -16.10
C ASP A 164 -16.82 6.22 -14.67
N ALA A 165 -15.58 6.41 -14.25
CA ALA A 165 -15.13 6.05 -12.90
C ALA A 165 -14.99 7.26 -11.99
N VAL A 166 -15.66 7.21 -10.85
CA VAL A 166 -15.47 8.12 -9.73
C VAL A 166 -14.65 7.38 -8.68
N PHE A 167 -13.34 7.63 -8.66
CA PHE A 167 -12.42 6.97 -7.74
C PHE A 167 -12.45 7.57 -6.33
N SER A 168 -12.87 8.86 -6.19
CA SER A 168 -12.85 9.53 -4.91
C SER A 168 -13.77 8.84 -3.88
N PRO A 169 -13.24 8.33 -2.75
CA PRO A 169 -14.04 7.71 -1.71
C PRO A 169 -14.74 8.74 -0.82
N VAL A 170 -14.39 10.03 -0.94
CA VAL A 170 -14.99 11.10 -0.17
C VAL A 170 -16.15 11.72 -0.93
N VAL A 171 -17.36 11.53 -0.41
CA VAL A 171 -18.61 12.02 -1.01
C VAL A 171 -18.81 13.52 -0.76
N SER A 172 -18.49 13.98 0.45
CA SER A 172 -18.53 15.41 0.78
C SER A 172 -17.52 15.76 1.87
N ALA A 173 -16.96 16.96 1.77
CA ALA A 173 -16.08 17.54 2.77
C ALA A 173 -16.43 19.03 2.93
N ASN A 174 -16.78 19.43 4.15
CA ASN A 174 -17.09 20.80 4.52
C ASN A 174 -16.24 21.23 5.71
N TYR A 175 -15.97 22.52 5.81
CA TYR A 175 -15.31 23.08 6.99
C TYR A 175 -15.97 24.38 7.46
N ILE A 176 -15.88 24.60 8.76
CA ILE A 176 -16.34 25.81 9.43
C ILE A 176 -15.19 26.29 10.32
N VAL A 177 -14.98 27.60 10.37
CA VAL A 177 -13.98 28.22 11.23
C VAL A 177 -14.70 29.04 12.31
N GLU A 178 -14.45 28.67 13.56
CA GLU A 178 -14.96 29.38 14.72
C GLU A 178 -13.83 30.08 15.45
N ARG A 179 -14.15 31.15 16.16
CA ARG A 179 -13.18 31.80 17.05
C ARG A 179 -13.01 31.00 18.34
N ALA A 180 -11.79 30.75 18.71
CA ALA A 180 -11.43 30.04 19.95
C ALA A 180 -10.76 31.00 20.93
N ARG A 181 -11.01 30.77 22.22
CA ARG A 181 -10.38 31.51 23.30
C ARG A 181 -9.32 30.66 23.98
N VAL A 182 -8.11 31.18 24.07
CA VAL A 182 -7.01 30.53 24.82
C VAL A 182 -6.61 31.51 25.92
N ALA A 183 -6.86 31.15 27.17
CA ALA A 183 -6.67 32.00 28.34
C ALA A 183 -7.37 33.37 28.21
N LYS A 184 -6.61 34.46 28.09
CA LYS A 184 -7.13 35.82 27.92
C LYS A 184 -7.21 36.30 26.48
N MET A 185 -6.70 35.49 25.52
CA MET A 185 -6.64 35.85 24.11
C MET A 185 -7.80 35.17 23.35
N THR A 186 -8.49 35.95 22.50
CA THR A 186 -9.67 35.48 21.73
C THR A 186 -9.45 35.47 20.23
N ASN A 187 -8.19 35.57 19.80
CA ASN A 187 -7.80 35.69 18.39
C ASN A 187 -7.28 34.37 17.80
N TYR A 188 -7.67 33.24 18.38
CA TYR A 188 -7.38 31.92 17.82
C TYR A 188 -8.57 31.43 17.01
N ASP A 189 -8.27 30.60 16.01
CA ASP A 189 -9.25 29.89 15.20
C ASP A 189 -9.42 28.45 15.72
N ARG A 190 -10.62 27.91 15.58
CA ARG A 190 -10.94 26.50 15.70
C ARG A 190 -11.54 26.05 14.38
N LEU A 191 -10.89 25.13 13.72
CA LEU A 191 -11.35 24.53 12.47
C LEU A 191 -12.20 23.30 12.79
N ILE A 192 -13.44 23.30 12.34
CA ILE A 192 -14.33 22.15 12.35
C ILE A 192 -14.41 21.61 10.94
N LEU A 193 -14.02 20.36 10.75
CA LEU A 193 -14.02 19.69 9.47
C LEU A 193 -15.02 18.52 9.50
N GLU A 194 -15.93 18.49 8.54
CA GLU A 194 -16.92 17.42 8.36
C GLU A 194 -16.59 16.64 7.09
N VAL A 195 -16.42 15.32 7.24
CA VAL A 195 -16.07 14.42 6.15
C VAL A 195 -17.09 13.30 6.07
N LYS A 196 -17.65 13.11 4.88
CA LYS A 196 -18.52 11.97 4.57
C LYS A 196 -17.89 11.12 3.50
N THR A 197 -17.72 9.83 3.80
CA THR A 197 -17.14 8.83 2.88
C THR A 197 -18.22 7.88 2.35
N ASP A 198 -17.88 7.09 1.37
CA ASP A 198 -18.72 6.04 0.79
C ASP A 198 -18.64 4.70 1.55
N GLY A 199 -17.77 4.61 2.56
CA GLY A 199 -17.56 3.43 3.39
C GLY A 199 -16.37 2.57 2.98
N THR A 200 -15.71 2.84 1.87
CA THR A 200 -14.47 2.17 1.46
C THR A 200 -13.27 2.60 2.32
N VAL A 201 -13.27 3.86 2.74
CA VAL A 201 -12.24 4.46 3.61
C VAL A 201 -12.92 5.09 4.81
N SER A 202 -12.31 4.96 6.00
CA SER A 202 -12.83 5.66 7.19
C SER A 202 -12.60 7.17 7.09
N PRO A 203 -13.47 8.03 7.66
CA PRO A 203 -13.26 9.47 7.66
C PRO A 203 -11.94 9.93 8.29
N HIS A 204 -11.47 9.19 9.30
CA HIS A 204 -10.20 9.45 9.98
C HIS A 204 -9.00 9.15 9.07
N ASP A 205 -9.02 8.02 8.36
CA ASP A 205 -7.95 7.65 7.43
C ASP A 205 -7.94 8.56 6.21
N ALA A 206 -9.12 8.96 5.70
CA ALA A 206 -9.22 9.95 4.63
C ALA A 206 -8.59 11.29 5.03
N LEU A 207 -8.85 11.78 6.26
CA LEU A 207 -8.25 13.01 6.78
C LEU A 207 -6.73 12.89 6.92
N ARG A 208 -6.24 11.75 7.44
CA ARG A 208 -4.80 11.47 7.57
C ARG A 208 -4.11 11.47 6.21
N GLU A 209 -4.70 10.78 5.24
CA GLU A 209 -4.16 10.69 3.88
C GLU A 209 -4.13 12.06 3.19
N ALA A 210 -5.20 12.86 3.32
CA ALA A 210 -5.23 14.22 2.80
C ALA A 210 -4.13 15.11 3.40
N ALA A 211 -3.90 14.98 4.71
CA ALA A 211 -2.82 15.68 5.39
C ALA A 211 -1.43 15.21 4.94
N ARG A 212 -1.24 13.90 4.73
CA ARG A 212 0.01 13.32 4.24
C ARG A 212 0.37 13.86 2.86
N ILE A 213 -0.58 13.88 1.93
CA ILE A 213 -0.39 14.42 0.59
C ILE A 213 0.04 15.90 0.65
N LEU A 214 -0.59 16.71 1.52
CA LEU A 214 -0.20 18.11 1.70
C LEU A 214 1.23 18.24 2.23
N VAL A 215 1.60 17.44 3.24
CA VAL A 215 2.95 17.44 3.81
C VAL A 215 3.99 17.10 2.74
N GLU A 216 3.78 16.08 1.93
CA GLU A 216 4.67 15.71 0.82
C GLU A 216 4.91 16.87 -0.15
N HIS A 217 3.82 17.53 -0.59
CA HIS A 217 3.94 18.66 -1.51
C HIS A 217 4.59 19.88 -0.88
N PHE A 218 4.28 20.20 0.38
CA PHE A 218 4.90 21.33 1.09
C PHE A 218 6.37 21.07 1.39
N THR A 219 6.76 19.83 1.68
CA THR A 219 8.16 19.44 1.89
C THR A 219 8.98 19.68 0.62
N LEU A 220 8.45 19.32 -0.55
CA LEU A 220 9.08 19.61 -1.84
C LEU A 220 9.23 21.12 -2.08
N ILE A 221 8.17 21.91 -1.83
CA ILE A 221 8.17 23.37 -2.02
C ILE A 221 9.14 24.06 -1.04
N ALA A 222 9.20 23.57 0.20
CA ALA A 222 10.09 24.11 1.23
C ALA A 222 11.57 23.79 0.97
N GLY A 223 11.87 22.90 -0.01
CA GLY A 223 13.24 22.45 -0.28
C GLY A 223 13.83 21.59 0.83
N VAL A 224 13.00 21.19 1.79
CA VAL A 224 13.35 20.19 2.79
C VAL A 224 13.13 18.85 2.09
N MET A 225 14.14 18.40 1.32
CA MET A 225 14.26 16.98 1.06
C MET A 225 14.65 16.34 2.39
N GLU A 226 13.68 15.91 3.19
CA GLU A 226 13.90 14.69 3.92
C GLU A 226 14.10 13.63 2.82
N VAL A 227 15.36 13.30 2.58
CA VAL A 227 15.66 11.97 2.08
C VAL A 227 15.06 11.07 3.17
N GLN A 228 13.77 10.71 3.03
CA GLN A 228 13.30 9.49 3.66
C GLN A 228 14.31 8.48 3.16
N PRO A 229 15.02 7.76 4.04
CA PRO A 229 15.72 6.60 3.57
C PRO A 229 14.61 5.85 2.82
N VAL A 230 14.75 5.75 1.51
CA VAL A 230 14.01 4.77 0.72
C VAL A 230 14.17 3.54 1.58
N GLU A 231 13.08 2.96 2.10
CA GLU A 231 13.14 1.61 2.67
C GLU A 231 13.75 0.83 1.52
N GLU A 232 15.08 0.61 1.65
CA GLU A 232 15.84 -0.11 0.66
C GLU A 232 15.15 -1.46 0.60
N VAL A 233 14.46 -1.70 -0.50
CA VAL A 233 13.89 -3.01 -0.77
C VAL A 233 15.09 -3.93 -0.72
N GLU A 234 15.26 -4.60 0.40
CA GLU A 234 16.28 -5.63 0.55
C GLU A 234 15.99 -6.65 -0.56
N VAL A 235 16.70 -6.49 -1.66
CA VAL A 235 16.76 -7.54 -2.65
C VAL A 235 17.39 -8.69 -1.92
N GLY A 236 16.63 -9.67 -1.46
CA GLY A 236 16.91 -10.86 -0.64
C GLY A 236 18.36 -11.24 -0.21
N THR A 237 19.31 -10.38 -0.51
CA THR A 237 20.74 -10.47 -0.22
C THR A 237 21.19 -9.59 0.95
N GLY A 238 20.33 -8.68 1.48
CA GLY A 238 20.70 -7.73 2.53
C GLY A 238 21.70 -6.64 2.09
N ILE A 239 22.03 -6.55 0.79
CA ILE A 239 22.91 -5.52 0.23
C ILE A 239 22.02 -4.39 -0.31
N PRO A 240 22.26 -3.14 0.08
CA PRO A 240 21.49 -1.98 -0.37
C PRO A 240 21.37 -1.87 -1.88
N ALA A 241 20.16 -1.61 -2.39
CA ALA A 241 19.88 -1.58 -3.83
C ALA A 241 20.73 -0.53 -4.58
N HIS A 242 21.04 0.60 -3.93
CA HIS A 242 21.88 1.64 -4.54
C HIS A 242 23.29 1.17 -4.91
N LEU A 243 23.83 0.14 -4.21
CA LEU A 243 25.15 -0.42 -4.51
C LEU A 243 25.15 -1.27 -5.80
N TYR A 244 23.99 -1.71 -6.25
CA TYR A 244 23.84 -2.34 -7.57
C TYR A 244 23.76 -1.32 -8.71
N GLU A 245 23.64 -0.01 -8.42
CA GLU A 245 23.69 1.05 -9.41
C GLU A 245 25.10 1.63 -9.58
N VAL A 246 26.00 1.39 -8.58
CA VAL A 246 27.39 1.90 -8.61
C VAL A 246 28.23 1.03 -9.54
N PRO A 247 28.79 1.60 -10.63
CA PRO A 247 29.64 0.87 -11.56
C PRO A 247 31.03 0.59 -10.96
N ILE A 248 31.64 -0.52 -11.34
CA ILE A 248 32.98 -0.92 -10.85
C ILE A 248 34.10 0.07 -11.25
N GLU A 249 33.85 0.96 -12.23
CA GLU A 249 34.74 2.04 -12.64
C GLU A 249 35.04 3.02 -11.49
N GLU A 250 34.10 3.21 -10.56
CA GLU A 250 34.26 4.11 -9.42
C GLU A 250 35.25 3.59 -8.36
N LEU A 251 35.58 2.30 -8.39
CA LEU A 251 36.57 1.72 -7.48
C LEU A 251 38.02 2.03 -7.89
N GLU A 252 38.25 2.65 -9.05
CA GLU A 252 39.59 2.99 -9.56
C GLU A 252 40.59 1.85 -9.47
N LEU A 253 40.16 0.65 -9.84
CA LEU A 253 40.99 -0.55 -9.85
C LEU A 253 42.04 -0.52 -10.96
N SER A 254 43.13 -1.29 -10.78
CA SER A 254 44.09 -1.49 -11.86
C SER A 254 43.40 -2.07 -13.11
N VAL A 255 43.94 -1.72 -14.29
CA VAL A 255 43.40 -2.21 -15.59
C VAL A 255 43.28 -3.73 -15.64
N ARG A 256 44.16 -4.44 -14.93
CA ARG A 256 44.14 -5.90 -14.85
C ARG A 256 42.97 -6.40 -13.99
N ALA A 257 42.78 -5.86 -12.80
CA ALA A 257 41.70 -6.25 -11.90
C ALA A 257 40.34 -5.94 -12.52
N TYR A 258 40.16 -4.73 -13.06
CA TYR A 258 38.97 -4.29 -13.79
C TYR A 258 38.60 -5.23 -14.95
N ASN A 259 39.57 -5.54 -15.84
CA ASN A 259 39.31 -6.41 -16.97
C ASN A 259 38.93 -7.85 -16.55
N CYS A 260 39.46 -8.34 -15.45
CA CYS A 260 39.10 -9.67 -14.95
C CYS A 260 37.66 -9.71 -14.42
N LEU A 261 37.23 -8.69 -13.65
CA LEU A 261 35.85 -8.55 -13.17
C LEU A 261 34.86 -8.39 -14.33
N LYS A 262 35.16 -7.54 -15.28
CA LYS A 262 34.31 -7.30 -16.47
C LYS A 262 34.14 -8.55 -17.33
N ARG A 263 35.21 -9.35 -17.52
CA ARG A 263 35.15 -10.64 -18.24
C ARG A 263 34.36 -11.70 -17.48
N ALA A 264 34.29 -11.62 -16.15
CA ALA A 264 33.46 -12.47 -15.31
C ALA A 264 31.99 -12.02 -15.27
N GLY A 265 31.61 -10.96 -16.00
CA GLY A 265 30.28 -10.42 -16.07
C GLY A 265 29.91 -9.54 -14.86
N ILE A 266 30.88 -9.13 -14.04
CA ILE A 266 30.67 -8.27 -12.88
C ILE A 266 30.87 -6.83 -13.34
N THR A 267 29.82 -6.03 -13.26
CA THR A 267 29.81 -4.64 -13.72
C THR A 267 29.45 -3.62 -12.64
N GLN A 268 28.96 -4.11 -11.51
CA GLN A 268 28.43 -3.29 -10.41
C GLN A 268 29.05 -3.68 -9.07
N VAL A 269 29.16 -2.73 -8.14
CA VAL A 269 29.74 -2.93 -6.82
C VAL A 269 28.91 -3.91 -5.99
N GLY A 270 27.57 -3.85 -6.09
CA GLY A 270 26.67 -4.79 -5.40
C GLY A 270 26.93 -6.26 -5.73
N GLU A 271 27.27 -6.58 -6.99
CA GLU A 271 27.63 -7.94 -7.42
C GLU A 271 28.94 -8.45 -6.79
N ILE A 272 29.90 -7.53 -6.58
CA ILE A 272 31.16 -7.84 -5.88
C ILE A 272 30.88 -8.17 -4.42
N LEU A 273 30.08 -7.32 -3.73
CA LEU A 273 29.73 -7.50 -2.34
C LEU A 273 28.93 -8.79 -2.10
N GLU A 274 28.07 -9.17 -3.03
CA GLU A 274 27.33 -10.42 -2.97
C GLU A 274 28.27 -11.65 -3.01
N ARG A 275 29.30 -11.61 -3.86
CA ARG A 275 30.29 -12.70 -3.95
C ARG A 275 31.20 -12.73 -2.73
N LEU A 276 31.64 -11.57 -2.24
CA LEU A 276 32.42 -11.46 -1.01
C LEU A 276 31.67 -12.02 0.21
N ARG A 277 30.36 -11.81 0.28
CA ARG A 277 29.52 -12.39 1.33
C ARG A 277 29.49 -13.92 1.31
N LYS A 278 29.56 -14.51 0.12
CA LYS A 278 29.64 -15.99 -0.04
C LYS A 278 31.04 -16.52 0.30
N GLY A 279 32.05 -15.67 0.32
CA GLY A 279 33.42 -15.95 0.68
C GLY A 279 34.42 -15.41 -0.35
N GLU A 280 35.62 -15.05 0.12
CA GLU A 280 36.73 -14.58 -0.73
C GLU A 280 37.11 -15.60 -1.83
N SER A 281 36.87 -16.88 -1.59
CA SER A 281 37.10 -17.97 -2.56
C SER A 281 36.29 -17.83 -3.84
N GLU A 282 35.10 -17.21 -3.77
CA GLU A 282 34.23 -16.94 -4.93
C GLU A 282 34.83 -15.89 -5.88
N ILE A 283 35.53 -14.91 -5.33
CA ILE A 283 36.26 -13.89 -6.11
C ILE A 283 37.55 -14.48 -6.68
N LEU A 284 38.27 -15.29 -5.90
CA LEU A 284 39.49 -15.97 -6.35
C LEU A 284 39.23 -17.04 -7.42
N ALA A 285 38.01 -17.56 -7.50
CA ALA A 285 37.60 -18.48 -8.57
C ALA A 285 37.51 -17.81 -9.96
N ILE A 286 37.54 -16.48 -10.03
CA ILE A 286 37.54 -15.74 -11.29
C ILE A 286 38.84 -15.95 -12.03
N ARG A 287 38.75 -16.38 -13.28
CA ARG A 287 39.91 -16.68 -14.12
C ARG A 287 40.87 -15.49 -14.23
N ASN A 288 42.13 -15.70 -13.85
CA ASN A 288 43.23 -14.70 -13.83
C ASN A 288 43.10 -13.62 -12.76
N PHE A 289 42.22 -13.79 -11.76
CA PHE A 289 42.12 -12.90 -10.60
C PHE A 289 42.88 -13.55 -9.43
N GLY A 290 43.99 -12.94 -9.04
CA GLY A 290 44.86 -13.46 -8.00
C GLY A 290 44.78 -12.71 -6.68
N GLN A 291 45.46 -13.25 -5.65
CA GLN A 291 45.46 -12.66 -4.30
C GLN A 291 45.78 -11.16 -4.27
N LYS A 292 46.79 -10.71 -5.04
CA LYS A 292 47.14 -9.28 -5.14
C LYS A 292 46.01 -8.40 -5.68
N SER A 293 45.19 -8.93 -6.59
CA SER A 293 44.03 -8.19 -7.12
C SER A 293 42.85 -8.21 -6.13
N LEU A 294 42.75 -9.23 -5.31
CA LEU A 294 41.81 -9.29 -4.21
C LEU A 294 42.16 -8.27 -3.12
N ASP A 295 43.45 -8.22 -2.71
CA ASP A 295 43.92 -7.26 -1.73
C ASP A 295 43.70 -5.81 -2.18
N GLU A 296 43.95 -5.53 -3.47
CA GLU A 296 43.67 -4.21 -4.09
C GLU A 296 42.17 -3.90 -4.06
N LEU A 297 41.31 -4.86 -4.41
CA LEU A 297 39.86 -4.72 -4.42
C LEU A 297 39.32 -4.42 -3.01
N LEU A 298 39.77 -5.19 -1.99
CA LEU A 298 39.36 -5.00 -0.62
C LEU A 298 39.79 -3.63 -0.08
N ALA A 299 41.04 -3.20 -0.39
CA ALA A 299 41.54 -1.88 0.00
C ALA A 299 40.68 -0.75 -0.60
N LYS A 300 40.30 -0.87 -1.88
CA LYS A 300 39.47 0.13 -2.56
C LYS A 300 38.01 0.15 -2.06
N LEU A 301 37.44 -1.00 -1.75
CA LEU A 301 36.11 -1.09 -1.12
C LEU A 301 36.10 -0.48 0.30
N GLN A 302 37.20 -0.65 1.04
CA GLN A 302 37.37 -0.05 2.36
C GLN A 302 37.57 1.47 2.27
N GLU A 303 38.38 1.95 1.32
CA GLU A 303 38.61 3.39 1.07
C GLU A 303 37.31 4.14 0.73
N LYS A 304 36.40 3.48 0.01
CA LYS A 304 35.08 4.03 -0.37
C LYS A 304 33.96 3.74 0.66
N GLY A 305 34.25 3.04 1.77
CA GLY A 305 33.30 2.74 2.84
C GLY A 305 32.28 1.63 2.53
N PHE A 306 32.44 0.90 1.42
CA PHE A 306 31.49 -0.16 1.02
C PHE A 306 31.65 -1.44 1.82
N LEU A 307 32.79 -1.65 2.49
CA LEU A 307 33.05 -2.82 3.33
C LEU A 307 32.29 -2.78 4.66
N GLU A 308 32.05 -1.59 5.21
CA GLU A 308 31.28 -1.41 6.45
C GLU A 308 29.84 -1.94 6.31
N VAL A 309 29.28 -1.89 5.12
CA VAL A 309 27.97 -2.45 4.80
C VAL A 309 27.97 -3.97 4.95
N LEU A 310 29.05 -4.66 4.55
CA LEU A 310 29.19 -6.11 4.71
C LEU A 310 29.41 -6.50 6.19
N GLU A 311 30.20 -5.75 6.95
CA GLU A 311 30.44 -6.02 8.38
C GLU A 311 29.17 -5.83 9.21
N GLY A 312 28.35 -4.81 8.90
CA GLY A 312 27.03 -4.60 9.51
C GLY A 312 26.06 -5.77 9.26
N LEU A 313 26.13 -6.41 8.10
CA LEU A 313 25.30 -7.56 7.71
C LEU A 313 25.76 -8.88 8.35
N VAL A 314 27.06 -9.06 8.59
CA VAL A 314 27.62 -10.24 9.25
C VAL A 314 27.40 -10.18 10.76
N GLY A 315 27.44 -8.97 11.35
CA GLY A 315 27.20 -8.75 12.78
C GLY A 315 25.74 -8.94 13.23
N ALA A 316 24.78 -8.92 12.30
CA ALA A 316 23.34 -9.09 12.61
C ALA A 316 22.87 -10.56 12.65
N LYS A 317 23.74 -11.54 12.41
CA LYS A 317 23.36 -12.96 12.31
C LYS A 317 23.79 -13.85 13.50
N HIS A 318 24.26 -13.31 14.61
CA HIS A 318 24.47 -14.10 15.83
C HIS A 318 24.10 -13.34 17.11
N PRO A 319 22.88 -13.53 17.64
CA PRO A 319 22.73 -13.74 19.07
C PRO A 319 22.57 -15.25 19.33
N GLU A 320 23.33 -15.74 20.32
CA GLU A 320 23.29 -17.07 20.93
C GLU A 320 24.21 -18.16 20.33
N ALA A 321 25.46 -18.07 20.70
CA ALA A 321 26.22 -19.22 21.16
C ALA A 321 26.90 -18.80 22.46
N VAL A 322 26.21 -18.94 23.56
CA VAL A 322 26.83 -18.95 24.90
C VAL A 322 27.54 -20.28 25.05
N GLU A 323 28.87 -20.22 25.11
CA GLU A 323 29.71 -21.28 25.62
C GLU A 323 29.22 -21.70 27.01
N ILE A 324 28.75 -22.93 27.12
CA ILE A 324 28.74 -23.64 28.39
C ILE A 324 30.00 -24.48 28.42
N SER A 325 31.05 -23.93 29.01
CA SER A 325 32.20 -24.69 29.48
C SER A 325 31.75 -25.67 30.55
N ALA A 326 32.24 -26.88 30.38
CA ALA A 326 32.13 -27.98 31.30
C ALA A 326 32.67 -27.62 32.69
N GLU A 327 31.90 -27.94 33.73
CA GLU A 327 32.41 -28.50 34.99
C GLU A 327 31.24 -29.20 35.71
N VAL A 328 31.31 -30.47 35.69
CA VAL A 328 31.59 -31.42 36.79
C VAL A 328 30.39 -31.85 37.62
N SER A 329 30.20 -33.17 37.48
CA SER A 329 30.02 -34.19 38.50
C SER A 329 28.72 -34.25 39.30
N ASP A 330 28.16 -35.45 39.12
CA ASP A 330 27.70 -36.35 40.18
C ASP A 330 26.80 -35.77 41.28
N GLU A 331 25.55 -36.14 41.25
CA GLU A 331 24.97 -36.90 42.35
C GLU A 331 23.49 -37.26 42.10
N PHE A 332 23.31 -38.58 42.15
CA PHE A 332 22.18 -39.31 42.67
C PHE A 332 20.82 -39.23 41.95
N GLU A 333 20.49 -40.26 41.19
CA GLU A 333 19.87 -41.55 41.56
C GLU A 333 18.76 -41.44 42.59
N LYS A 334 17.62 -41.98 42.18
CA LYS A 334 16.47 -42.45 42.96
C LYS A 334 15.32 -41.49 43.25
N SER A 335 14.22 -41.69 42.59
CA SER A 335 13.07 -42.43 43.15
C SER A 335 11.91 -42.54 42.16
N GLU A 336 11.32 -43.68 42.24
CA GLU A 336 10.26 -44.29 41.47
C GLU A 336 8.89 -43.57 41.47
N PRO A 337 7.93 -44.06 40.67
CA PRO A 337 6.71 -43.38 40.25
C PRO A 337 5.58 -43.59 41.23
N VAL A 338 4.66 -42.63 41.32
CA VAL A 338 3.38 -42.81 42.00
C VAL A 338 2.22 -42.63 41.05
N GLU A 339 1.44 -43.67 41.11
CA GLU A 339 0.19 -44.03 40.42
C GLU A 339 -0.92 -43.01 40.37
N LEU A 340 -1.71 -43.20 39.33
CA LEU A 340 -3.10 -42.80 39.13
C LEU A 340 -4.01 -42.87 40.37
N ALA A 341 -4.86 -41.86 40.50
CA ALA A 341 -6.20 -42.04 41.05
C ALA A 341 -7.23 -41.12 40.41
N THR A 342 -7.99 -41.72 39.54
CA THR A 342 -9.35 -41.31 39.14
C THR A 342 -10.26 -41.15 40.38
N LYS A 343 -11.09 -40.11 40.37
CA LYS A 343 -12.44 -40.18 40.98
C LYS A 343 -13.41 -39.28 40.22
N GLU A 344 -14.42 -39.95 39.76
CA GLU A 344 -15.68 -39.48 39.20
C GLU A 344 -16.59 -38.85 40.29
N GLU A 345 -17.38 -37.84 39.84
CA GLU A 345 -18.78 -37.53 40.10
C GLU A 345 -19.28 -37.24 41.56
N PRO A 346 -20.51 -36.66 41.73
CA PRO A 346 -21.55 -36.17 40.81
C PRO A 346 -22.27 -34.85 41.18
N VAL A 347 -22.95 -34.29 40.18
CA VAL A 347 -24.32 -33.70 40.13
C VAL A 347 -24.98 -33.20 41.43
N SER A 348 -25.29 -31.90 41.42
CA SER A 348 -26.65 -31.36 41.74
C SER A 348 -26.77 -29.95 41.13
#